data_9d26821a6a0e7479cd8c3a87eee951f7
#
_entry.id   9d26821a6a0e7479cd8c3a87eee951f7
#
_cell.length_a   1.000
_cell.length_b   1.000
_cell.length_c   1.000
_cell.angle_alpha   90.00
_cell.angle_beta   90.00
_cell.angle_gamma   90.00
#
_symmetry.space_group_name_H-M   'P 1'
#
loop_
_entity.id
_entity.type
_entity.pdbx_description
1 polymer ?
#
loop_
_entity_poly.entity_id
_entity_poly.type
_entity_poly.pdbx_seq_one_letter_code
_entity_poly.pdbx_strand_id
1 'polypeptide(L)'
;MFSGIVQEYSKSILKEIKPYGLSLSIKVTKKFTKGLKKGDSVAVNGVCLTVKKFKPEQIYFDVIHESLKLTNLNNLDSKAPANLERSLRLGEEIGGHLVSGHIHTKAKVLSFEKGKENLLKVQLPNSISNYILKKGYVAINGISLTVVKVNNKSFLTSIIPETLQNTNLKFIEEGTIVNIEADPVSYTHLRAHETPRY
;
A
#
# COMPACT_ATOMS: atom_id res chain seq x y z
N MET A 1 4.09 6.73 -9.82
CA MET A 1 5.06 5.72 -9.36
C MET A 1 5.56 6.11 -7.99
N PHE A 2 5.84 5.11 -7.14
CA PHE A 2 6.24 5.22 -5.74
C PHE A 2 7.40 4.28 -5.46
N SER A 3 8.05 4.41 -4.31
CA SER A 3 9.18 3.57 -3.89
C SER A 3 8.77 2.48 -2.88
N GLY A 4 7.57 2.57 -2.33
CA GLY A 4 7.14 1.73 -1.23
C GLY A 4 7.76 2.11 0.12
N ILE A 5 8.26 3.33 0.23
CA ILE A 5 8.77 3.90 1.48
C ILE A 5 7.75 4.92 2.00
N VAL A 6 7.07 4.53 3.07
CA VAL A 6 6.06 5.38 3.71
C VAL A 6 6.73 6.62 4.31
N GLN A 7 6.23 7.79 3.94
CA GLN A 7 6.76 9.07 4.42
C GLN A 7 6.04 9.56 5.69
N GLU A 8 4.77 9.16 5.84
CA GLU A 8 3.93 9.51 6.97
C GLU A 8 2.77 8.52 7.08
N TYR A 9 2.22 8.31 8.30
CA TYR A 9 0.92 7.68 8.44
C TYR A 9 -0.03 8.61 9.21
N SER A 10 -1.32 8.54 8.90
CA SER A 10 -2.33 9.39 9.53
C SER A 10 -3.47 8.57 10.13
N LYS A 11 -3.86 8.93 11.38
CA LYS A 11 -5.06 8.45 12.07
C LYS A 11 -6.27 9.36 11.89
N SER A 12 -6.05 10.59 11.43
CA SER A 12 -7.11 11.58 11.28
C SER A 12 -7.64 11.55 9.85
N ILE A 13 -8.68 10.76 9.66
CA ILE A 13 -9.29 10.46 8.37
C ILE A 13 -10.77 10.76 8.45
N LEU A 14 -11.27 11.58 7.54
CA LEU A 14 -12.69 11.87 7.37
C LEU A 14 -13.15 11.33 6.03
N LYS A 15 -14.31 10.69 6.05
CA LYS A 15 -14.93 10.07 4.87
C LYS A 15 -16.34 10.64 4.70
N GLU A 16 -16.68 10.98 3.47
CA GLU A 16 -18.01 11.41 3.09
C GLU A 16 -18.48 10.59 1.87
N ILE A 17 -19.58 9.88 2.00
CA ILE A 17 -20.15 9.08 0.91
C ILE A 17 -20.65 10.03 -0.18
N LYS A 18 -20.34 9.71 -1.42
CA LYS A 18 -20.73 10.47 -2.62
C LYS A 18 -21.34 9.51 -3.66
N PRO A 19 -22.15 10.02 -4.61
CA PRO A 19 -22.72 9.17 -5.67
C PRO A 19 -21.69 8.42 -6.51
N TYR A 20 -20.47 8.94 -6.65
CA TYR A 20 -19.36 8.32 -7.38
C TYR A 20 -18.47 7.41 -6.53
N GLY A 21 -18.69 7.34 -5.20
CA GLY A 21 -17.89 6.58 -4.27
C GLY A 21 -17.66 7.27 -2.94
N LEU A 22 -16.49 7.87 -2.72
CA LEU A 22 -16.09 8.44 -1.43
C LEU A 22 -15.26 9.71 -1.62
N SER A 23 -15.56 10.77 -0.87
CA SER A 23 -14.63 11.88 -0.66
C SER A 23 -13.83 11.59 0.61
N LEU A 24 -12.50 11.55 0.46
CA LEU A 24 -11.55 11.21 1.52
C LEU A 24 -10.75 12.45 1.88
N SER A 25 -10.67 12.77 3.17
CA SER A 25 -9.86 13.86 3.71
C SER A 25 -8.94 13.32 4.79
N ILE A 26 -7.64 13.56 4.63
CA ILE A 26 -6.59 13.04 5.52
C ILE A 26 -5.78 14.19 6.08
N LYS A 27 -5.63 14.22 7.42
CA LYS A 27 -4.75 15.16 8.08
C LYS A 27 -3.30 14.67 7.96
N VAL A 28 -2.40 15.59 7.63
CA VAL A 28 -0.97 15.33 7.42
C VAL A 28 -0.13 16.42 8.07
N THR A 29 1.18 16.26 8.11
CA THR A 29 2.08 17.33 8.56
C THR A 29 2.25 18.42 7.49
N LYS A 30 2.60 19.64 7.91
CA LYS A 30 2.99 20.73 6.98
C LYS A 30 4.15 20.34 6.07
N LYS A 31 5.07 19.49 6.59
CA LYS A 31 6.19 18.96 5.80
C LYS A 31 5.69 18.14 4.62
N PHE A 32 4.68 17.29 4.81
CA PHE A 32 4.12 16.44 3.76
C PHE A 32 3.48 17.25 2.62
N THR A 33 2.81 18.37 2.94
CA THR A 33 2.15 19.24 1.94
C THR A 33 3.09 20.24 1.28
N LYS A 34 4.34 20.40 1.76
CA LYS A 34 5.30 21.36 1.17
C LYS A 34 5.58 21.02 -0.30
N GLY A 35 5.28 21.97 -1.20
CA GLY A 35 5.46 21.78 -2.64
C GLY A 35 4.49 20.78 -3.30
N LEU A 36 3.42 20.35 -2.59
CA LEU A 36 2.33 19.58 -3.18
C LEU A 36 1.50 20.49 -4.09
N LYS A 37 0.96 19.91 -5.16
CA LYS A 37 0.08 20.62 -6.11
C LYS A 37 -1.22 19.83 -6.29
N LYS A 38 -2.30 20.53 -6.64
CA LYS A 38 -3.51 19.90 -7.14
C LYS A 38 -3.17 19.09 -8.41
N GLY A 39 -3.64 17.86 -8.48
CA GLY A 39 -3.32 16.92 -9.56
C GLY A 39 -2.13 16.01 -9.28
N ASP A 40 -1.31 16.28 -8.25
CA ASP A 40 -0.25 15.37 -7.83
C ASP A 40 -0.82 14.03 -7.38
N SER A 41 -0.03 12.97 -7.50
CA SER A 41 -0.37 11.65 -6.98
C SER A 41 0.20 11.43 -5.58
N VAL A 42 -0.63 10.85 -4.71
CA VAL A 42 -0.25 10.39 -3.36
C VAL A 42 -0.75 8.96 -3.20
N ALA A 43 0.11 8.07 -2.75
CA ALA A 43 -0.29 6.71 -2.37
C ALA A 43 -0.91 6.75 -0.97
N VAL A 44 -2.13 6.25 -0.84
CA VAL A 44 -2.86 6.07 0.42
C VAL A 44 -3.04 4.57 0.64
N ASN A 45 -2.36 3.99 1.61
CA ASN A 45 -2.23 2.53 1.75
C ASN A 45 -1.84 1.85 0.43
N GLY A 46 -0.90 2.46 -0.31
CA GLY A 46 -0.45 1.97 -1.60
C GLY A 46 -1.38 2.31 -2.78
N VAL A 47 -2.58 2.84 -2.55
CA VAL A 47 -3.50 3.23 -3.62
C VAL A 47 -3.11 4.59 -4.16
N CYS A 48 -2.78 4.68 -5.45
CA CYS A 48 -2.50 5.94 -6.13
C CYS A 48 -3.78 6.79 -6.23
N LEU A 49 -3.83 7.89 -5.50
CA LEU A 49 -4.94 8.85 -5.52
C LEU A 49 -4.46 10.21 -6.01
N THR A 50 -5.30 10.87 -6.79
CA THR A 50 -5.04 12.23 -7.27
C THR A 50 -5.49 13.27 -6.24
N VAL A 51 -4.60 14.19 -5.90
CA VAL A 51 -4.88 15.31 -5.00
C VAL A 51 -5.93 16.23 -5.64
N LYS A 52 -7.15 16.23 -5.09
CA LYS A 52 -8.25 17.11 -5.54
C LYS A 52 -8.03 18.55 -5.10
N LYS A 53 -7.69 18.72 -3.84
CA LYS A 53 -7.30 19.97 -3.18
C LYS A 53 -6.52 19.66 -1.93
N PHE A 54 -5.84 20.66 -1.39
CA PHE A 54 -5.15 20.53 -0.11
C PHE A 54 -5.14 21.88 0.63
N LYS A 55 -4.87 21.81 1.92
CA LYS A 55 -4.55 22.92 2.82
C LYS A 55 -3.24 22.57 3.53
N PRO A 56 -2.56 23.50 4.20
CA PRO A 56 -1.51 23.12 5.13
C PRO A 56 -2.06 22.06 6.10
N GLU A 57 -1.46 20.90 6.23
CA GLU A 57 -1.89 19.82 7.12
C GLU A 57 -3.15 19.03 6.71
N GLN A 58 -3.70 19.20 5.50
CA GLN A 58 -4.85 18.41 5.06
C GLN A 58 -4.90 18.21 3.55
N ILE A 59 -5.14 16.98 3.11
CA ILE A 59 -5.25 16.59 1.70
C ILE A 59 -6.62 15.96 1.45
N TYR A 60 -7.20 16.23 0.28
CA TYR A 60 -8.51 15.75 -0.13
C TYR A 60 -8.42 14.97 -1.43
N PHE A 61 -9.11 13.82 -1.47
CA PHE A 61 -9.18 12.92 -2.60
C PHE A 61 -10.62 12.56 -2.92
N ASP A 62 -10.90 12.25 -4.18
CA ASP A 62 -12.11 11.54 -4.58
C ASP A 62 -11.74 10.09 -4.95
N VAL A 63 -12.46 9.13 -4.40
CA VAL A 63 -12.24 7.71 -4.58
C VAL A 63 -13.47 7.11 -5.24
N ILE A 64 -13.30 6.50 -6.41
CA ILE A 64 -14.39 5.89 -7.17
C ILE A 64 -14.76 4.51 -6.61
N HIS A 65 -15.97 4.03 -6.91
CA HIS A 65 -16.48 2.75 -6.43
C HIS A 65 -15.57 1.56 -6.77
N GLU A 66 -14.95 1.56 -7.96
CA GLU A 66 -14.02 0.49 -8.37
C GLU A 66 -12.81 0.40 -7.42
N SER A 67 -12.19 1.52 -7.11
CA SER A 67 -11.07 1.57 -6.15
C SER A 67 -11.51 1.09 -4.75
N LEU A 68 -12.73 1.42 -4.31
CA LEU A 68 -13.26 0.98 -3.02
C LEU A 68 -13.50 -0.54 -2.96
N LYS A 69 -13.89 -1.16 -4.07
CA LYS A 69 -14.07 -2.63 -4.14
C LYS A 69 -12.75 -3.36 -4.01
N LEU A 70 -11.71 -2.89 -4.70
CA LEU A 70 -10.41 -3.54 -4.78
C LEU A 70 -9.50 -3.25 -3.58
N THR A 71 -9.78 -2.22 -2.78
CA THR A 71 -8.87 -1.72 -1.75
C THR A 71 -9.50 -1.64 -0.36
N ASN A 72 -8.67 -1.47 0.66
CA ASN A 72 -9.12 -1.30 2.04
C ASN A 72 -9.47 0.15 2.42
N LEU A 73 -9.61 1.07 1.45
CA LEU A 73 -9.86 2.49 1.74
C LEU A 73 -11.16 2.74 2.51
N ASN A 74 -12.18 1.89 2.35
CA ASN A 74 -13.40 1.95 3.14
C ASN A 74 -13.16 1.69 4.65
N ASN A 75 -12.11 0.94 4.99
CA ASN A 75 -11.83 0.52 6.36
C ASN A 75 -10.96 1.55 7.13
N LEU A 76 -10.49 2.59 6.43
CA LEU A 76 -9.64 3.60 7.06
C LEU A 76 -10.39 4.39 8.14
N ASP A 77 -9.81 4.51 9.32
CA ASP A 77 -10.31 5.33 10.44
C ASP A 77 -9.17 5.59 11.45
N SER A 78 -9.52 6.05 12.65
CA SER A 78 -8.53 6.32 13.71
C SER A 78 -7.85 5.07 14.27
N LYS A 79 -8.47 3.89 14.13
CA LYS A 79 -7.93 2.58 14.54
C LYS A 79 -7.18 1.90 13.40
N ALA A 80 -7.56 2.20 12.15
CA ALA A 80 -6.94 1.70 10.93
C ALA A 80 -6.33 2.87 10.12
N PRO A 81 -5.18 3.40 10.55
CA PRO A 81 -4.57 4.57 9.93
C PRO A 81 -4.06 4.29 8.51
N ALA A 82 -3.97 5.36 7.72
CA ALA A 82 -3.47 5.31 6.35
C ALA A 82 -1.97 5.59 6.29
N ASN A 83 -1.21 4.75 5.60
CA ASN A 83 0.13 5.07 5.14
C ASN A 83 0.07 6.06 3.98
N LEU A 84 1.00 6.98 3.92
CA LEU A 84 1.06 8.04 2.92
C LEU A 84 2.46 8.10 2.32
N GLU A 85 2.52 8.16 0.99
CA GLU A 85 3.75 8.36 0.23
C GLU A 85 3.46 9.27 -0.96
N ARG A 86 4.32 10.26 -1.20
CA ARG A 86 4.26 11.11 -2.40
C ARG A 86 4.90 10.39 -3.57
N SER A 87 4.42 10.68 -4.78
CA SER A 87 5.05 10.13 -5.99
C SER A 87 6.52 10.51 -6.07
N LEU A 88 7.33 9.55 -6.55
CA LEU A 88 8.74 9.74 -6.86
C LEU A 88 8.95 10.89 -7.84
N ARG A 89 10.04 11.61 -7.68
CA ARG A 89 10.55 12.58 -8.65
C ARG A 89 11.74 12.03 -9.40
N LEU A 90 11.96 12.53 -10.58
CA LEU A 90 13.15 12.15 -11.35
C LEU A 90 14.42 12.49 -10.57
N GLY A 91 15.35 11.53 -10.42
CA GLY A 91 16.58 11.70 -9.68
C GLY A 91 16.51 11.38 -8.18
N GLU A 92 15.33 11.01 -7.64
CA GLU A 92 15.24 10.52 -6.27
C GLU A 92 15.64 9.05 -6.16
N GLU A 93 16.17 8.66 -4.98
CA GLU A 93 16.54 7.27 -4.69
C GLU A 93 15.31 6.38 -4.52
N ILE A 94 15.37 5.16 -5.03
CA ILE A 94 14.36 4.13 -4.83
C ILE A 94 14.80 3.24 -3.66
N GLY A 95 14.43 3.62 -2.43
CA GLY A 95 14.83 2.89 -1.23
C GLY A 95 14.15 1.53 -1.01
N GLY A 96 13.04 1.25 -1.72
CA GLY A 96 12.32 -0.02 -1.70
C GLY A 96 12.36 -0.71 -3.07
N HIS A 97 11.19 -0.87 -3.69
CA HIS A 97 11.06 -1.30 -5.09
C HIS A 97 10.07 -0.39 -5.82
N LEU A 98 9.99 -0.52 -7.13
CA LEU A 98 9.07 0.29 -7.92
C LEU A 98 7.63 -0.15 -7.69
N VAL A 99 6.81 0.76 -7.13
CA VAL A 99 5.38 0.53 -6.81
C VAL A 99 4.54 1.44 -7.70
N SER A 100 3.54 0.86 -8.36
CA SER A 100 2.69 1.62 -9.29
C SER A 100 1.59 2.40 -8.58
N GLY A 101 1.12 1.88 -7.46
CA GLY A 101 -0.06 2.35 -6.74
C GLY A 101 -1.36 1.73 -7.25
N HIS A 102 -1.27 0.68 -8.07
CA HIS A 102 -2.41 -0.07 -8.58
C HIS A 102 -2.53 -1.39 -7.80
N ILE A 103 -3.44 -1.41 -6.85
CA ILE A 103 -3.66 -2.57 -5.99
C ILE A 103 -4.21 -3.73 -6.80
N HIS A 104 -3.57 -4.89 -6.70
CA HIS A 104 -4.03 -6.10 -7.36
C HIS A 104 -5.18 -6.76 -6.61
N THR A 105 -5.12 -6.76 -5.27
CA THR A 105 -6.13 -7.40 -4.42
C THR A 105 -6.00 -6.96 -2.97
N LYS A 106 -6.98 -7.35 -2.17
CA LYS A 106 -6.93 -7.31 -0.69
C LYS A 106 -6.63 -8.69 -0.15
N ALA A 107 -5.95 -8.75 0.98
CA ALA A 107 -5.68 -10.00 1.67
C ALA A 107 -5.84 -9.85 3.19
N LYS A 108 -6.14 -10.95 3.86
CA LYS A 108 -6.28 -10.99 5.32
C LYS A 108 -4.94 -11.28 5.97
N VAL A 109 -4.61 -10.56 7.02
CA VAL A 109 -3.50 -10.89 7.92
C VAL A 109 -3.89 -12.14 8.70
N LEU A 110 -3.07 -13.19 8.63
CA LEU A 110 -3.30 -14.47 9.30
C LEU A 110 -2.63 -14.53 10.68
N SER A 111 -1.49 -13.87 10.83
CA SER A 111 -0.83 -13.65 12.12
C SER A 111 0.19 -12.52 12.00
N PHE A 112 0.47 -11.86 13.11
CA PHE A 112 1.57 -10.91 13.23
C PHE A 112 2.31 -11.12 14.55
N GLU A 113 3.42 -11.81 14.51
CA GLU A 113 4.30 -12.03 15.65
C GLU A 113 5.23 -10.83 15.80
N LYS A 114 4.99 -10.01 16.83
CA LYS A 114 5.81 -8.84 17.17
C LYS A 114 6.80 -9.22 18.27
N GLY A 115 8.09 -8.95 18.08
CA GLY A 115 9.13 -9.32 19.06
C GLY A 115 10.54 -9.19 18.49
N LYS A 116 11.37 -10.21 18.71
CA LYS A 116 12.76 -10.25 18.21
C LYS A 116 12.81 -10.20 16.67
N GLU A 117 11.91 -10.95 16.04
CA GLU A 117 11.66 -10.88 14.60
C GLU A 117 10.17 -10.53 14.43
N ASN A 118 9.88 -9.42 13.73
CA ASN A 118 8.49 -9.06 13.45
C ASN A 118 8.04 -9.78 12.19
N LEU A 119 7.32 -10.90 12.35
CA LEU A 119 6.92 -11.77 11.25
C LEU A 119 5.43 -11.57 10.92
N LEU A 120 5.16 -11.00 9.77
CA LEU A 120 3.82 -10.77 9.26
C LEU A 120 3.45 -11.86 8.25
N LYS A 121 2.43 -12.66 8.58
CA LYS A 121 1.86 -13.70 7.72
C LYS A 121 0.57 -13.21 7.10
N VAL A 122 0.51 -13.24 5.78
CA VAL A 122 -0.64 -12.75 5.01
C VAL A 122 -1.17 -13.86 4.13
N GLN A 123 -2.51 -13.92 4.00
CA GLN A 123 -3.18 -14.80 3.04
C GLN A 123 -2.65 -14.54 1.63
N LEU A 124 -2.44 -15.58 0.84
CA LEU A 124 -2.06 -15.50 -0.56
C LEU A 124 -3.28 -15.76 -1.44
N PRO A 125 -3.89 -14.72 -2.02
CA PRO A 125 -4.98 -14.88 -2.98
C PRO A 125 -4.50 -15.55 -4.27
N ASN A 126 -5.31 -16.45 -4.82
CA ASN A 126 -4.96 -17.19 -6.04
C ASN A 126 -4.65 -16.27 -7.23
N SER A 127 -5.33 -15.12 -7.31
CA SER A 127 -5.15 -14.13 -8.40
C SER A 127 -3.73 -13.55 -8.51
N ILE A 128 -2.94 -13.63 -7.44
CA ILE A 128 -1.57 -13.08 -7.42
C ILE A 128 -0.52 -14.13 -7.01
N SER A 129 -0.90 -15.39 -6.82
CA SER A 129 -0.02 -16.44 -6.28
C SER A 129 1.24 -16.65 -7.11
N ASN A 130 1.14 -16.54 -8.43
CA ASN A 130 2.29 -16.70 -9.34
C ASN A 130 3.29 -15.54 -9.27
N TYR A 131 2.90 -14.39 -8.73
CA TYR A 131 3.72 -13.17 -8.70
C TYR A 131 4.38 -12.92 -7.35
N ILE A 132 4.02 -13.69 -6.32
CA ILE A 132 4.63 -13.58 -4.98
C ILE A 132 5.70 -14.66 -4.84
N LEU A 133 6.95 -14.25 -4.95
CA LEU A 133 8.11 -15.16 -4.98
C LEU A 133 8.95 -15.02 -3.71
N LYS A 134 9.50 -16.16 -3.23
CA LYS A 134 10.47 -16.14 -2.13
C LYS A 134 11.68 -15.29 -2.51
N LYS A 135 12.10 -14.39 -1.62
CA LYS A 135 13.15 -13.36 -1.82
C LYS A 135 12.77 -12.22 -2.80
N GLY A 136 11.59 -12.27 -3.39
CA GLY A 136 11.02 -11.16 -4.19
C GLY A 136 10.41 -10.08 -3.31
N TYR A 137 9.92 -9.02 -3.94
CA TYR A 137 9.23 -7.92 -3.28
C TYR A 137 7.72 -8.06 -3.36
N VAL A 138 7.06 -7.45 -2.38
CA VAL A 138 5.61 -7.23 -2.36
C VAL A 138 5.33 -5.91 -1.66
N ALA A 139 4.37 -5.14 -2.15
CA ALA A 139 3.89 -3.97 -1.42
C ALA A 139 2.63 -4.33 -0.61
N ILE A 140 2.70 -4.12 0.72
CA ILE A 140 1.58 -4.30 1.65
C ILE A 140 1.19 -2.92 2.21
N ASN A 141 -0.04 -2.46 1.96
CA ASN A 141 -0.47 -1.10 2.30
C ASN A 141 0.55 -0.03 1.83
N GLY A 142 1.15 -0.22 0.65
CA GLY A 142 2.15 0.67 0.07
C GLY A 142 3.55 0.54 0.67
N ILE A 143 3.80 -0.43 1.55
CA ILE A 143 5.11 -0.67 2.15
C ILE A 143 5.85 -1.73 1.34
N SER A 144 7.02 -1.41 0.81
CA SER A 144 7.92 -2.37 0.16
C SER A 144 8.48 -3.36 1.17
N LEU A 145 8.18 -4.64 1.00
CA LEU A 145 8.62 -5.72 1.89
C LEU A 145 9.22 -6.88 1.10
N THR A 146 10.18 -7.56 1.71
CA THR A 146 10.76 -8.79 1.15
C THR A 146 9.99 -10.02 1.63
N VAL A 147 9.68 -10.93 0.70
CA VAL A 147 9.03 -12.20 1.00
C VAL A 147 10.04 -13.21 1.53
N VAL A 148 9.89 -13.60 2.78
CA VAL A 148 10.77 -14.58 3.45
C VAL A 148 10.39 -16.02 3.08
N LYS A 149 9.08 -16.29 3.06
CA LYS A 149 8.53 -17.63 2.77
C LYS A 149 7.20 -17.49 2.05
N VAL A 150 6.92 -18.41 1.15
CA VAL A 150 5.64 -18.51 0.43
C VAL A 150 5.20 -19.97 0.38
N ASN A 151 3.90 -20.20 0.49
CA ASN A 151 3.24 -21.47 0.24
C ASN A 151 1.91 -21.23 -0.49
N ASN A 152 1.16 -22.27 -0.82
CA ASN A 152 -0.06 -22.18 -1.63
C ASN A 152 -1.19 -21.32 -0.99
N LYS A 153 -1.13 -21.00 0.31
CA LYS A 153 -2.20 -20.30 1.02
C LYS A 153 -1.76 -18.99 1.66
N SER A 154 -0.45 -18.79 1.83
CA SER A 154 0.08 -17.63 2.56
C SER A 154 1.53 -17.31 2.17
N PHE A 155 1.91 -16.08 2.45
CA PHE A 155 3.31 -15.66 2.43
C PHE A 155 3.68 -14.97 3.73
N LEU A 156 4.97 -14.92 4.01
CA LEU A 156 5.57 -14.38 5.23
C LEU A 156 6.56 -13.28 4.86
N THR A 157 6.47 -12.15 5.54
CA THR A 157 7.44 -11.05 5.45
C THR A 157 8.05 -10.79 6.82
N SER A 158 9.31 -10.36 6.87
CA SER A 158 9.96 -9.88 8.08
C SER A 158 9.99 -8.36 8.07
N ILE A 159 9.62 -7.75 9.20
CA ILE A 159 9.47 -6.31 9.33
C ILE A 159 10.58 -5.78 10.24
N ILE A 160 11.41 -4.89 9.72
CA ILE A 160 12.44 -4.23 10.53
C ILE A 160 11.79 -3.23 11.52
N PRO A 161 12.41 -2.96 12.68
CA PRO A 161 11.85 -2.06 13.69
C PRO A 161 11.49 -0.68 13.14
N GLU A 162 12.31 -0.11 12.28
CA GLU A 162 12.09 1.19 11.65
C GLU A 162 10.78 1.21 10.84
N THR A 163 10.55 0.20 10.00
CA THR A 163 9.30 0.06 9.24
C THR A 163 8.09 -0.11 10.15
N LEU A 164 8.22 -0.91 11.21
CA LEU A 164 7.14 -1.10 12.17
C LEU A 164 6.75 0.20 12.87
N GLN A 165 7.73 1.03 13.25
CA GLN A 165 7.48 2.28 13.97
C GLN A 165 6.89 3.37 13.09
N ASN A 166 7.33 3.47 11.84
CA ASN A 166 7.02 4.58 10.94
C ASN A 166 5.84 4.31 9.99
N THR A 167 5.18 3.15 10.12
CA THR A 167 4.05 2.79 9.27
C THR A 167 2.83 2.35 10.08
N ASN A 168 1.72 2.12 9.39
CA ASN A 168 0.51 1.59 10.01
C ASN A 168 0.63 0.12 10.46
N LEU A 169 1.72 -0.57 10.16
CA LEU A 169 1.94 -1.97 10.57
C LEU A 169 1.86 -2.15 12.08
N LYS A 170 2.25 -1.15 12.87
CA LYS A 170 2.15 -1.24 14.35
C LYS A 170 0.71 -1.41 14.88
N PHE A 171 -0.30 -1.02 14.08
CA PHE A 171 -1.73 -1.13 14.42
C PHE A 171 -2.40 -2.34 13.78
N ILE A 172 -1.66 -3.10 12.96
CA ILE A 172 -2.18 -4.30 12.30
C ILE A 172 -2.21 -5.45 13.30
N GLU A 173 -3.33 -6.19 13.26
CA GLU A 173 -3.59 -7.39 14.05
C GLU A 173 -4.07 -8.51 13.13
N GLU A 174 -4.18 -9.72 13.66
CA GLU A 174 -4.81 -10.84 12.97
C GLU A 174 -6.23 -10.46 12.53
N GLY A 175 -6.59 -10.83 11.31
CA GLY A 175 -7.87 -10.49 10.71
C GLY A 175 -7.90 -9.16 9.96
N THR A 176 -6.91 -8.28 10.14
CA THR A 176 -6.84 -7.00 9.39
C THR A 176 -6.77 -7.25 7.89
N ILE A 177 -7.50 -6.45 7.12
CA ILE A 177 -7.47 -6.48 5.65
C ILE A 177 -6.44 -5.46 5.15
N VAL A 178 -5.50 -5.93 4.36
CA VAL A 178 -4.42 -5.11 3.77
C VAL A 178 -4.48 -5.12 2.25
N ASN A 179 -4.04 -4.03 1.63
CA ASN A 179 -3.87 -3.93 0.18
C ASN A 179 -2.59 -4.64 -0.24
N ILE A 180 -2.64 -5.38 -1.34
CA ILE A 180 -1.49 -6.07 -1.90
C ILE A 180 -1.25 -5.62 -3.34
N GLU A 181 -0.02 -5.20 -3.61
CA GLU A 181 0.50 -4.99 -4.95
C GLU A 181 1.71 -5.91 -5.14
N ALA A 182 1.66 -6.79 -6.15
CA ALA A 182 2.79 -7.62 -6.54
C ALA A 182 3.84 -6.76 -7.26
N ASP A 183 5.11 -7.14 -7.14
CA ASP A 183 6.21 -6.45 -7.83
C ASP A 183 5.98 -6.45 -9.35
N PRO A 184 5.95 -5.27 -10.00
CA PRO A 184 5.76 -5.16 -11.45
C PRO A 184 6.80 -5.92 -12.28
N VAL A 185 8.02 -6.07 -11.78
CA VAL A 185 9.09 -6.82 -12.45
C VAL A 185 8.74 -8.31 -12.50
N SER A 186 8.28 -8.87 -11.37
CA SER A 186 7.80 -10.27 -11.31
C SER A 186 6.60 -10.49 -12.22
N TYR A 187 5.68 -9.53 -12.27
CA TYR A 187 4.48 -9.59 -13.10
C TYR A 187 4.80 -9.55 -14.61
N THR A 188 5.67 -8.65 -15.03
CA THR A 188 6.02 -8.50 -16.46
C THR A 188 6.88 -9.66 -16.95
N HIS A 189 7.82 -10.14 -16.14
CA HIS A 189 8.71 -11.24 -16.50
C HIS A 189 7.93 -12.55 -16.74
N LEU A 190 7.00 -12.89 -15.87
CA LEU A 190 6.18 -14.10 -16.03
C LEU A 190 5.23 -14.02 -17.23
N ARG A 191 4.60 -12.86 -17.46
CA ARG A 191 3.75 -12.66 -18.65
C ARG A 191 4.50 -12.74 -19.96
N ALA A 192 5.74 -12.29 -20.02
CA ALA A 192 6.57 -12.40 -21.22
C ALA A 192 6.85 -13.86 -21.62
N HIS A 193 6.78 -14.80 -20.68
CA HIS A 193 6.94 -16.25 -20.91
C HIS A 193 5.62 -16.98 -21.21
N GLU A 194 4.46 -16.33 -21.01
CA GLU A 194 3.13 -16.88 -21.33
C GLU A 194 2.67 -16.56 -22.76
N THR A 195 3.54 -16.04 -23.64
CA THR A 195 3.18 -15.83 -25.06
C THR A 195 2.78 -17.16 -25.69
N PRO A 196 1.58 -17.23 -26.35
CA PRO A 196 1.15 -18.44 -27.04
C PRO A 196 2.21 -18.82 -28.07
N ARG A 197 2.66 -20.08 -28.06
CA ARG A 197 3.36 -20.66 -29.20
C ARG A 197 2.30 -20.80 -30.31
N TYR A 198 2.38 -19.95 -31.33
CA TYR A 198 1.67 -20.15 -32.60
C TYR A 198 2.25 -21.35 -33.32
#